data_defd021e17af48738dd48399c27633b9
#
_entry.id   defd021e17af48738dd48399c27633b9
#
_cell.length_a   1.000
_cell.length_b   1.000
_cell.length_c   1.000
_cell.angle_alpha   90.00
_cell.angle_beta   90.00
_cell.angle_gamma   90.00
#
_symmetry.space_group_name_H-M   'P 1'
#
loop_
_entity.id
_entity.type
_entity.pdbx_description
1 polymer ?
#
loop_
_entity_poly.entity_id
_entity_poly.type
_entity_poly.pdbx_seq_one_letter_code
_entity_poly.pdbx_strand_id
1 'polypeptide(L)'
;MASLIRMPYPLILLLILIMATASHSHPMQGFCSVESDPELTSSSGKILIKHGTVVNAHHKVVADVYIEDGVVVSVRPNIAVGDDVKVIDATGKYVMPGGIDPHTHMEMDFMGTVTIDDFYTGQAAALAGGTTMHIDFVIPINGNLSAGFASYVEKAKKSVMDYGFHMAITKWDEAVSKEMELMVKENGINSFKFFMAYKGSLMINDELLLKGLEKCKSLGALAMVHAENGDAVAEGQRRIIDLGITGPEGHALSRPPVLEGEATARAIRLASFINAPLYVVHVMSIDAMEEIAKARKSGQRVIGEPVVSGLTLDESGLWDSDFTTAAKFVMSPPIRKAGHDKALQNALATGILQLVGTDHCTFNSTQKSFGYGDFRKIPNGVNGIEERMHLIWETMVESEKITVTDYVRITSTECAKIFNIYPKKGAILEGSDADIIVLNPNASFRISATSHHSRSDTNVYEGKTGKGKVEVTISGGRVVWEEGNLKITSGSGKYIKMPPFSYLFDGIDKADANYLASLHSPVHRTAAAF
;
A
#
# COMPACT_ATOMS: atom_id res chain seq x y z
N MET A 1 34.91 42.04 48.03
CA MET A 1 34.06 43.13 48.47
C MET A 1 32.82 43.08 47.64
N ALA A 2 31.80 42.47 48.16
CA ALA A 2 30.57 43.04 48.75
C ALA A 2 29.77 43.82 47.68
N SER A 3 28.51 43.62 47.43
CA SER A 3 27.40 43.16 48.29
C SER A 3 26.17 42.74 47.45
N LEU A 4 25.46 41.79 48.00
CA LEU A 4 24.07 41.44 47.68
C LEU A 4 23.12 42.64 47.85
N ILE A 5 22.00 42.69 47.06
CA ILE A 5 20.68 43.06 47.59
C ILE A 5 19.60 42.25 46.84
N ARG A 6 18.68 41.69 47.65
CA ARG A 6 17.53 40.84 47.31
C ARG A 6 16.24 41.67 47.14
N MET A 7 15.36 41.22 46.18
CA MET A 7 13.87 41.11 46.25
C MET A 7 12.99 42.36 46.44
N PRO A 8 11.64 42.35 46.18
CA PRO A 8 10.70 41.28 45.91
C PRO A 8 9.65 41.53 44.77
N TYR A 9 8.86 40.52 44.49
CA TYR A 9 7.60 40.56 43.69
C TYR A 9 6.51 41.44 44.31
N PRO A 10 5.55 41.92 43.48
CA PRO A 10 4.16 41.67 43.82
C PRO A 10 3.28 41.14 42.65
N LEU A 11 2.34 40.28 43.05
CA LEU A 11 1.13 39.84 42.37
C LEU A 11 0.35 41.02 41.78
N ILE A 12 -0.14 40.92 40.55
CA ILE A 12 -1.25 41.72 40.04
C ILE A 12 -2.28 40.79 39.42
N LEU A 13 -3.45 40.73 40.06
CA LEU A 13 -4.72 40.23 39.56
C LEU A 13 -5.17 41.10 38.39
N LEU A 14 -5.57 40.53 37.25
CA LEU A 14 -6.21 41.29 36.19
C LEU A 14 -7.65 40.83 35.98
N LEU A 15 -8.54 41.79 36.21
CA LEU A 15 -9.98 41.68 35.93
C LEU A 15 -10.24 41.48 34.42
N ILE A 16 -11.17 40.59 34.15
CA ILE A 16 -11.78 40.43 32.84
C ILE A 16 -12.85 41.49 32.64
N LEU A 17 -12.68 42.38 31.66
CA LEU A 17 -13.71 43.29 31.20
C LEU A 17 -14.26 42.78 29.87
N ILE A 18 -15.53 42.39 29.87
CA ILE A 18 -16.28 41.98 28.67
C ILE A 18 -16.71 43.25 27.93
N MET A 19 -16.22 43.43 26.70
CA MET A 19 -16.88 44.35 25.74
C MET A 19 -17.47 43.52 24.61
N ALA A 20 -18.79 43.51 24.55
CA ALA A 20 -19.56 43.00 23.43
C ALA A 20 -19.50 43.99 22.26
N THR A 21 -18.94 43.60 21.12
CA THR A 21 -19.19 44.29 19.85
C THR A 21 -19.98 43.36 18.96
N ALA A 22 -21.18 43.77 18.60
CA ALA A 22 -22.04 43.10 17.66
C ALA A 22 -21.42 43.17 16.25
N SER A 23 -21.08 42.02 15.68
CA SER A 23 -20.80 41.89 14.25
C SER A 23 -21.84 40.97 13.62
N HIS A 24 -22.44 41.45 12.53
CA HIS A 24 -23.49 40.80 11.78
C HIS A 24 -23.03 39.43 11.27
N SER A 25 -23.70 38.40 11.73
CA SER A 25 -23.57 37.05 11.18
C SER A 25 -24.47 36.92 9.94
N HIS A 26 -23.86 36.68 8.78
CA HIS A 26 -24.55 36.06 7.67
C HIS A 26 -24.88 34.61 8.03
N PRO A 27 -26.07 34.11 7.71
CA PRO A 27 -26.40 32.73 7.98
C PRO A 27 -25.61 31.82 7.01
N MET A 28 -24.76 30.97 7.56
CA MET A 28 -24.27 29.78 6.84
C MET A 28 -25.46 28.86 6.62
N GLN A 29 -25.75 28.58 5.36
CA GLN A 29 -26.75 27.62 4.92
C GLN A 29 -26.35 26.21 5.38
N GLY A 30 -27.29 25.59 6.08
CA GLY A 30 -27.66 24.19 6.09
C GLY A 30 -26.58 23.14 6.12
N PHE A 31 -26.22 22.67 7.31
CA PHE A 31 -25.89 21.27 7.49
C PHE A 31 -27.10 20.46 7.03
N CYS A 32 -26.99 19.76 5.90
CA CYS A 32 -27.91 18.69 5.53
C CYS A 32 -27.90 17.66 6.66
N SER A 33 -28.98 17.56 7.38
CA SER A 33 -29.34 16.36 8.12
C SER A 33 -29.33 15.22 7.11
N VAL A 34 -28.51 14.21 7.35
CA VAL A 34 -28.56 12.94 6.63
C VAL A 34 -29.90 12.30 7.02
N GLU A 35 -30.94 12.61 6.25
CA GLU A 35 -32.14 11.77 6.22
C GLU A 35 -31.68 10.41 5.71
N SER A 36 -31.84 9.38 6.51
CA SER A 36 -31.66 7.99 6.12
C SER A 36 -32.67 7.72 5.01
N ASP A 37 -32.18 7.62 3.77
CA ASP A 37 -32.96 7.31 2.60
C ASP A 37 -33.64 5.94 2.81
N PRO A 38 -34.98 5.83 2.80
CA PRO A 38 -35.70 4.56 2.99
C PRO A 38 -35.40 3.53 1.90
N GLU A 39 -34.85 3.94 0.75
CA GLU A 39 -34.43 3.02 -0.32
C GLU A 39 -33.18 2.18 0.05
N LEU A 40 -32.39 2.57 1.06
CA LEU A 40 -31.22 1.80 1.48
C LEU A 40 -31.57 0.53 2.27
N THR A 41 -32.82 0.37 2.70
CA THR A 41 -33.25 -0.74 3.56
C THR A 41 -33.94 -1.88 2.83
N SER A 42 -34.09 -1.83 1.49
CA SER A 42 -34.81 -2.86 0.72
C SER A 42 -34.07 -3.43 -0.50
N SER A 43 -32.75 -3.21 -0.67
CA SER A 43 -32.04 -4.00 -1.67
C SER A 43 -31.87 -5.42 -1.14
N SER A 44 -32.59 -6.37 -1.71
CA SER A 44 -32.25 -7.79 -1.56
C SER A 44 -30.74 -7.91 -1.78
N GLY A 45 -29.99 -8.61 -0.91
CA GLY A 45 -28.54 -8.81 -1.05
C GLY A 45 -28.16 -9.60 -2.31
N LYS A 46 -28.99 -9.51 -3.38
CA LYS A 46 -28.95 -10.28 -4.62
C LYS A 46 -28.62 -9.38 -5.80
N ILE A 47 -27.56 -9.73 -6.51
CA ILE A 47 -27.11 -9.01 -7.72
C ILE A 47 -26.85 -10.04 -8.81
N LEU A 48 -27.24 -9.71 -10.04
CA LEU A 48 -26.86 -10.46 -11.23
C LEU A 48 -26.15 -9.54 -12.21
N ILE A 49 -24.87 -9.85 -12.50
CA ILE A 49 -24.09 -9.20 -13.57
C ILE A 49 -24.25 -10.05 -14.81
N LYS A 50 -24.77 -9.48 -15.90
CA LYS A 50 -25.09 -10.20 -17.16
C LYS A 50 -24.19 -9.81 -18.32
N HIS A 51 -24.00 -10.76 -19.23
CA HIS A 51 -23.42 -10.59 -20.56
C HIS A 51 -21.97 -10.09 -20.57
N GLY A 52 -21.28 -10.04 -19.41
CA GLY A 52 -19.91 -9.59 -19.32
C GLY A 52 -18.88 -10.67 -19.68
N THR A 53 -17.66 -10.25 -19.98
CA THR A 53 -16.52 -11.17 -20.01
C THR A 53 -15.94 -11.27 -18.61
N VAL A 54 -16.21 -12.36 -17.91
CA VAL A 54 -15.62 -12.66 -16.60
C VAL A 54 -14.15 -13.02 -16.80
N VAL A 55 -13.25 -12.33 -16.08
CA VAL A 55 -11.80 -12.51 -16.18
C VAL A 55 -11.23 -12.86 -14.81
N ASN A 56 -10.57 -14.00 -14.74
CA ASN A 56 -9.71 -14.41 -13.64
C ASN A 56 -8.24 -14.44 -14.10
N ALA A 57 -7.28 -14.64 -13.21
CA ALA A 57 -5.85 -14.59 -13.50
C ALA A 57 -5.37 -15.60 -14.58
N HIS A 58 -6.14 -16.66 -14.87
CA HIS A 58 -5.72 -17.74 -15.76
C HIS A 58 -6.70 -18.03 -16.91
N HIS A 59 -7.88 -17.44 -16.88
CA HIS A 59 -8.89 -17.65 -17.91
C HIS A 59 -9.87 -16.49 -17.99
N LYS A 60 -10.55 -16.40 -19.12
CA LYS A 60 -11.69 -15.50 -19.32
C LYS A 60 -12.83 -16.26 -20.03
N VAL A 61 -14.06 -15.92 -19.69
CA VAL A 61 -15.26 -16.56 -20.25
C VAL A 61 -16.42 -15.57 -20.27
N VAL A 62 -17.26 -15.62 -21.30
CA VAL A 62 -18.53 -14.86 -21.32
C VAL A 62 -19.51 -15.61 -20.44
N ALA A 63 -19.90 -15.00 -19.33
CA ALA A 63 -20.80 -15.61 -18.35
C ALA A 63 -21.53 -14.53 -17.54
N ASP A 64 -22.64 -14.92 -16.92
CA ASP A 64 -23.30 -14.14 -15.88
C ASP A 64 -22.69 -14.48 -14.52
N VAL A 65 -22.72 -13.52 -13.59
CA VAL A 65 -22.26 -13.71 -12.20
C VAL A 65 -23.43 -13.41 -11.27
N TYR A 66 -23.90 -14.42 -10.54
CA TYR A 66 -24.93 -14.26 -9.53
C TYR A 66 -24.32 -14.17 -8.14
N ILE A 67 -24.73 -13.14 -7.42
CA ILE A 67 -24.25 -12.78 -6.09
C ILE A 67 -25.44 -12.79 -5.13
N GLU A 68 -25.26 -13.39 -3.97
CA GLU A 68 -26.22 -13.38 -2.88
C GLU A 68 -25.48 -13.31 -1.54
N ASP A 69 -25.94 -12.45 -0.64
CA ASP A 69 -25.38 -12.27 0.71
C ASP A 69 -23.86 -12.02 0.76
N GLY A 70 -23.35 -11.28 -0.21
CA GLY A 70 -21.94 -10.92 -0.25
C GLY A 70 -21.01 -11.97 -0.86
N VAL A 71 -21.54 -13.07 -1.37
CA VAL A 71 -20.78 -14.19 -1.93
C VAL A 71 -21.17 -14.44 -3.39
N VAL A 72 -20.21 -14.83 -4.21
CA VAL A 72 -20.44 -15.32 -5.58
C VAL A 72 -21.08 -16.71 -5.49
N VAL A 73 -22.33 -16.84 -5.92
CA VAL A 73 -23.10 -18.10 -5.85
C VAL A 73 -22.98 -18.91 -7.13
N SER A 74 -22.96 -18.24 -8.29
CA SER A 74 -22.86 -18.94 -9.56
C SER A 74 -22.19 -18.10 -10.65
N VAL A 75 -21.39 -18.78 -11.49
CA VAL A 75 -20.73 -18.17 -12.65
C VAL A 75 -21.01 -19.06 -13.87
N ARG A 76 -22.01 -18.73 -14.64
CA ARG A 76 -22.42 -19.48 -15.83
C ARG A 76 -23.27 -18.62 -16.78
N PRO A 77 -23.37 -18.95 -18.07
CA PRO A 77 -24.24 -18.19 -18.98
C PRO A 77 -25.75 -18.40 -18.66
N ASN A 78 -26.54 -17.40 -19.02
CA ASN A 78 -28.02 -17.45 -19.02
C ASN A 78 -28.65 -17.74 -17.66
N ILE A 79 -28.21 -17.06 -16.61
CA ILE A 79 -28.84 -17.17 -15.28
C ILE A 79 -30.17 -16.42 -15.30
N ALA A 80 -31.25 -17.14 -15.01
CA ALA A 80 -32.59 -16.56 -14.82
C ALA A 80 -32.77 -16.18 -13.36
N VAL A 81 -33.33 -15.01 -13.09
CA VAL A 81 -33.59 -14.48 -11.74
C VAL A 81 -34.98 -13.84 -11.70
N GLY A 82 -35.53 -13.69 -10.48
CA GLY A 82 -36.76 -12.95 -10.23
C GLY A 82 -36.55 -11.43 -10.21
N ASP A 83 -37.67 -10.72 -10.06
CA ASP A 83 -37.71 -9.25 -10.07
C ASP A 83 -37.07 -8.60 -8.82
N ASP A 84 -36.81 -9.42 -7.78
CA ASP A 84 -36.14 -8.99 -6.54
C ASP A 84 -34.63 -8.88 -6.65
N VAL A 85 -34.04 -9.19 -7.81
CA VAL A 85 -32.60 -9.18 -8.05
C VAL A 85 -32.19 -7.92 -8.82
N LYS A 86 -31.19 -7.16 -8.30
CA LYS A 86 -30.58 -6.06 -9.04
C LYS A 86 -29.80 -6.62 -10.23
N VAL A 87 -30.14 -6.22 -11.46
CA VAL A 87 -29.44 -6.64 -12.69
C VAL A 87 -28.51 -5.53 -13.17
N ILE A 88 -27.24 -5.90 -13.43
CA ILE A 88 -26.21 -5.01 -14.00
C ILE A 88 -25.84 -5.57 -15.38
N ASP A 89 -26.01 -4.78 -16.43
CA ASP A 89 -25.61 -5.15 -17.79
C ASP A 89 -24.12 -4.81 -18.02
N ALA A 90 -23.32 -5.85 -18.25
CA ALA A 90 -21.90 -5.76 -18.55
C ALA A 90 -21.56 -6.09 -20.02
N THR A 91 -22.53 -5.93 -20.93
CA THR A 91 -22.31 -6.17 -22.36
C THR A 91 -21.12 -5.36 -22.88
N GLY A 92 -20.13 -6.02 -23.48
CA GLY A 92 -18.92 -5.42 -24.01
C GLY A 92 -17.90 -4.97 -22.95
N LYS A 93 -18.12 -5.31 -21.68
CA LYS A 93 -17.25 -4.96 -20.55
C LYS A 93 -16.61 -6.18 -19.93
N TYR A 94 -15.57 -5.93 -19.13
CA TYR A 94 -14.92 -6.95 -18.33
C TYR A 94 -15.48 -6.96 -16.90
N VAL A 95 -15.74 -8.15 -16.38
CA VAL A 95 -16.13 -8.41 -14.98
C VAL A 95 -14.95 -9.08 -14.31
N MET A 96 -14.31 -8.38 -13.38
CA MET A 96 -13.05 -8.79 -12.77
C MET A 96 -13.13 -8.77 -11.24
N PRO A 97 -12.30 -9.56 -10.52
CA PRO A 97 -12.13 -9.34 -9.09
C PRO A 97 -11.68 -7.90 -8.86
N GLY A 98 -12.19 -7.28 -7.80
CA GLY A 98 -11.74 -5.97 -7.35
C GLY A 98 -10.24 -5.97 -7.04
N GLY A 99 -9.59 -4.83 -7.19
CA GLY A 99 -8.19 -4.67 -6.89
C GLY A 99 -7.89 -4.92 -5.40
N ILE A 100 -6.72 -5.51 -5.11
CA ILE A 100 -6.17 -5.62 -3.75
C ILE A 100 -4.87 -4.83 -3.72
N ASP A 101 -4.81 -3.78 -2.91
CA ASP A 101 -3.62 -2.95 -2.77
C ASP A 101 -2.80 -3.41 -1.55
N PRO A 102 -1.59 -3.96 -1.75
CA PRO A 102 -0.76 -4.46 -0.65
C PRO A 102 -0.04 -3.37 0.13
N HIS A 103 -0.18 -2.07 -0.23
CA HIS A 103 0.71 -1.05 0.30
C HIS A 103 0.02 0.31 0.44
N THR A 104 -0.42 0.61 1.68
CA THR A 104 -1.07 1.88 2.00
C THR A 104 -0.69 2.37 3.40
N HIS A 105 -0.89 3.69 3.63
CA HIS A 105 -0.58 4.38 4.88
C HIS A 105 -1.73 5.34 5.24
N MET A 106 -2.86 4.78 5.71
CA MET A 106 -4.03 5.55 6.11
C MET A 106 -3.86 6.12 7.52
N GLU A 107 -4.13 7.42 7.68
CA GLU A 107 -4.10 8.09 9.00
C GLU A 107 -2.80 7.80 9.79
N MET A 108 -1.67 7.74 9.07
CA MET A 108 -0.37 7.41 9.63
C MET A 108 0.33 8.64 10.17
N ASP A 109 0.81 8.56 11.42
CA ASP A 109 1.71 9.57 12.00
C ASP A 109 3.11 9.43 11.39
N PHE A 110 3.57 10.45 10.66
CA PHE A 110 4.85 10.41 9.96
C PHE A 110 5.47 11.79 9.78
N MET A 111 6.77 11.92 10.05
CA MET A 111 7.54 13.16 9.88
C MET A 111 6.91 14.40 10.53
N GLY A 112 6.28 14.23 11.70
CA GLY A 112 5.68 15.33 12.47
C GLY A 112 4.30 15.78 11.98
N THR A 113 3.67 15.03 11.10
CA THR A 113 2.31 15.23 10.62
C THR A 113 1.57 13.90 10.48
N VAL A 114 0.31 13.93 10.02
CA VAL A 114 -0.52 12.74 9.79
C VAL A 114 -0.93 12.70 8.31
N THR A 115 -0.89 11.53 7.67
CA THR A 115 -1.42 11.39 6.31
C THR A 115 -2.87 11.84 6.25
N ILE A 116 -3.23 12.59 5.20
CA ILE A 116 -4.51 13.30 5.17
C ILE A 116 -5.70 12.37 4.90
N ASP A 117 -5.49 11.28 4.15
CA ASP A 117 -6.50 10.27 3.97
C ASP A 117 -6.55 9.32 5.17
N ASP A 118 -7.75 9.15 5.68
CA ASP A 118 -8.08 8.18 6.71
C ASP A 118 -8.73 6.92 6.12
N PHE A 119 -9.11 5.96 6.98
CA PHE A 119 -9.77 4.72 6.54
C PHE A 119 -11.13 4.94 5.85
N TYR A 120 -11.78 6.08 6.04
CA TYR A 120 -13.00 6.41 5.33
C TYR A 120 -12.68 7.02 3.94
N THR A 121 -11.89 8.09 3.92
CA THR A 121 -11.65 8.86 2.69
C THR A 121 -10.72 8.13 1.71
N GLY A 122 -9.64 7.52 2.21
CA GLY A 122 -8.75 6.73 1.37
C GLY A 122 -9.43 5.48 0.79
N GLN A 123 -10.31 4.83 1.56
CA GLN A 123 -11.09 3.70 1.06
C GLN A 123 -12.22 4.14 0.12
N ALA A 124 -12.82 5.33 0.31
CA ALA A 124 -13.75 5.90 -0.65
C ALA A 124 -13.08 6.12 -2.01
N ALA A 125 -11.87 6.69 -2.01
CA ALA A 125 -11.04 6.83 -3.20
C ALA A 125 -10.69 5.47 -3.84
N ALA A 126 -10.31 4.48 -3.02
CA ALA A 126 -10.04 3.12 -3.47
C ALA A 126 -11.22 2.50 -4.22
N LEU A 127 -12.41 2.59 -3.65
CA LEU A 127 -13.65 2.02 -4.22
C LEU A 127 -14.04 2.72 -5.53
N ALA A 128 -13.88 4.05 -5.62
CA ALA A 128 -14.09 4.80 -6.87
C ALA A 128 -13.09 4.37 -7.96
N GLY A 129 -11.87 4.00 -7.57
CA GLY A 129 -10.84 3.48 -8.46
C GLY A 129 -10.93 1.98 -8.77
N GLY A 130 -11.82 1.23 -8.11
CA GLY A 130 -11.98 -0.22 -8.34
C GLY A 130 -11.09 -1.11 -7.46
N THR A 131 -10.47 -0.56 -6.42
CA THR A 131 -9.78 -1.33 -5.38
C THR A 131 -10.78 -1.63 -4.26
N THR A 132 -10.96 -2.92 -3.91
CA THR A 132 -11.97 -3.38 -2.95
C THR A 132 -11.40 -3.91 -1.64
N MET A 133 -10.08 -4.04 -1.57
CA MET A 133 -9.33 -4.38 -0.36
C MET A 133 -7.97 -3.71 -0.37
N HIS A 134 -7.47 -3.33 0.78
CA HIS A 134 -6.08 -2.93 0.95
C HIS A 134 -5.45 -3.57 2.20
N ILE A 135 -4.13 -3.57 2.26
CA ILE A 135 -3.38 -4.00 3.44
C ILE A 135 -2.53 -2.81 3.91
N ASP A 136 -2.86 -2.29 5.08
CA ASP A 136 -2.25 -1.08 5.63
C ASP A 136 -1.08 -1.38 6.57
N PHE A 137 -0.11 -0.48 6.66
CA PHE A 137 1.05 -0.64 7.52
C PHE A 137 0.85 -0.05 8.90
N VAL A 138 0.67 -0.89 9.90
CA VAL A 138 0.62 -0.50 11.30
C VAL A 138 1.99 -0.10 11.80
N ILE A 139 2.13 1.13 12.30
CA ILE A 139 3.33 1.61 12.98
C ILE A 139 3.19 1.35 14.49
N PRO A 140 4.15 0.67 15.13
CA PRO A 140 4.10 0.39 16.55
C PRO A 140 4.26 1.68 17.38
N ILE A 141 3.59 1.75 18.52
CA ILE A 141 3.71 2.89 19.44
C ILE A 141 4.92 2.63 20.37
N ASN A 142 5.96 3.45 20.24
CA ASN A 142 7.23 3.27 20.97
C ASN A 142 7.81 1.84 20.86
N GLY A 143 7.59 1.21 19.70
CA GLY A 143 7.99 -0.17 19.42
C GLY A 143 7.12 -1.26 20.07
N ASN A 144 5.99 -0.91 20.68
CA ASN A 144 4.98 -1.86 21.16
C ASN A 144 4.01 -2.19 20.02
N LEU A 145 3.99 -3.45 19.58
CA LEU A 145 3.19 -3.91 18.44
C LEU A 145 1.70 -3.97 18.79
N SER A 146 1.39 -4.45 19.99
CA SER A 146 0.00 -4.58 20.47
C SER A 146 -0.68 -3.22 20.60
N ALA A 147 0.04 -2.21 21.10
CA ALA A 147 -0.47 -0.84 21.20
C ALA A 147 -0.68 -0.23 19.80
N GLY A 148 0.25 -0.45 18.86
CA GLY A 148 0.10 -0.04 17.47
C GLY A 148 -1.13 -0.69 16.82
N PHE A 149 -1.28 -2.01 16.95
CA PHE A 149 -2.43 -2.75 16.43
C PHE A 149 -3.75 -2.21 16.97
N ALA A 150 -3.87 -2.04 18.29
CA ALA A 150 -5.08 -1.50 18.91
C ALA A 150 -5.43 -0.10 18.39
N SER A 151 -4.44 0.77 18.19
CA SER A 151 -4.63 2.10 17.62
C SER A 151 -5.19 2.04 16.20
N TYR A 152 -4.64 1.17 15.33
CA TYR A 152 -5.11 1.03 13.95
C TYR A 152 -6.48 0.36 13.85
N VAL A 153 -6.78 -0.61 14.72
CA VAL A 153 -8.15 -1.15 14.83
C VAL A 153 -9.17 -0.06 15.16
N GLU A 154 -8.81 0.89 16.04
CA GLU A 154 -9.68 2.03 16.34
C GLU A 154 -9.85 2.97 15.15
N LYS A 155 -8.74 3.34 14.47
CA LYS A 155 -8.77 4.14 13.23
C LYS A 155 -9.65 3.48 12.15
N ALA A 156 -9.57 2.15 12.02
CA ALA A 156 -10.28 1.38 11.00
C ALA A 156 -11.78 1.15 11.29
N LYS A 157 -12.33 1.56 12.44
CA LYS A 157 -13.79 1.45 12.72
C LYS A 157 -14.67 2.15 11.69
N LYS A 158 -14.16 3.15 11.01
CA LYS A 158 -14.84 3.90 9.95
C LYS A 158 -14.68 3.30 8.54
N SER A 159 -14.03 2.15 8.42
CA SER A 159 -13.77 1.47 7.14
C SER A 159 -15.03 1.23 6.33
N VAL A 160 -14.94 1.41 5.01
CA VAL A 160 -16.05 1.24 4.06
C VAL A 160 -15.84 0.06 3.10
N MET A 161 -14.64 -0.54 3.11
CA MET A 161 -14.29 -1.77 2.39
C MET A 161 -13.41 -2.66 3.27
N ASP A 162 -13.20 -3.90 2.85
CA ASP A 162 -12.39 -4.86 3.58
C ASP A 162 -10.91 -4.46 3.61
N TYR A 163 -10.22 -4.75 4.71
CA TYR A 163 -8.84 -4.39 4.93
C TYR A 163 -8.07 -5.43 5.74
N GLY A 164 -6.76 -5.45 5.57
CA GLY A 164 -5.80 -6.21 6.38
C GLY A 164 -4.73 -5.29 6.95
N PHE A 165 -3.82 -5.87 7.76
CA PHE A 165 -2.68 -5.13 8.31
C PHE A 165 -1.37 -5.87 8.11
N HIS A 166 -0.33 -5.13 7.74
CA HIS A 166 1.07 -5.46 7.98
C HIS A 166 1.52 -4.81 9.29
N MET A 167 2.54 -5.37 9.97
CA MET A 167 3.09 -4.77 11.17
C MET A 167 4.53 -4.32 10.93
N ALA A 168 4.84 -3.05 11.21
CA ALA A 168 6.20 -2.54 11.16
C ALA A 168 7.01 -2.97 12.39
N ILE A 169 8.30 -3.27 12.18
CA ILE A 169 9.28 -3.57 13.24
C ILE A 169 10.33 -2.46 13.23
N THR A 170 10.34 -1.63 14.25
CA THR A 170 11.21 -0.45 14.37
C THR A 170 12.27 -0.58 15.46
N LYS A 171 12.19 -1.64 16.27
CA LYS A 171 13.18 -2.06 17.25
C LYS A 171 13.12 -3.57 17.42
N TRP A 172 14.07 -4.13 18.14
CA TRP A 172 14.10 -5.56 18.44
C TRP A 172 14.49 -5.80 19.91
N ASP A 173 13.65 -6.55 20.59
CA ASP A 173 13.91 -7.13 21.90
C ASP A 173 13.05 -8.40 22.07
N GLU A 174 13.18 -9.09 23.20
CA GLU A 174 12.41 -10.31 23.49
C GLU A 174 10.88 -10.04 23.57
N ALA A 175 10.48 -8.85 23.98
CA ALA A 175 9.07 -8.47 24.02
C ALA A 175 8.51 -8.36 22.61
N VAL A 176 9.21 -7.70 21.68
CA VAL A 176 8.83 -7.62 20.27
C VAL A 176 8.71 -9.01 19.65
N SER A 177 9.67 -9.92 19.92
CA SER A 177 9.61 -11.30 19.43
C SER A 177 8.35 -12.04 19.89
N LYS A 178 7.93 -11.87 21.15
CA LYS A 178 6.69 -12.45 21.68
C LYS A 178 5.44 -11.79 21.10
N GLU A 179 5.45 -10.47 20.95
CA GLU A 179 4.33 -9.74 20.33
C GLU A 179 4.12 -10.16 18.87
N MET A 180 5.19 -10.43 18.10
CA MET A 180 5.07 -10.99 16.74
C MET A 180 4.30 -12.31 16.72
N GLU A 181 4.51 -13.20 17.71
CA GLU A 181 3.72 -14.44 17.82
C GLU A 181 2.25 -14.16 18.07
N LEU A 182 1.94 -13.20 18.94
CA LEU A 182 0.58 -12.77 19.23
C LEU A 182 -0.10 -12.20 17.98
N MET A 183 0.64 -11.34 17.23
CA MET A 183 0.13 -10.76 15.98
C MET A 183 -0.26 -11.85 14.98
N VAL A 184 0.56 -12.88 14.82
CA VAL A 184 0.27 -13.99 13.89
C VAL A 184 -0.87 -14.86 14.39
N LYS A 185 -0.78 -15.36 15.64
CA LYS A 185 -1.69 -16.39 16.16
C LYS A 185 -3.11 -15.88 16.43
N GLU A 186 -3.21 -14.66 16.95
CA GLU A 186 -4.49 -14.14 17.43
C GLU A 186 -5.05 -13.04 16.51
N ASN A 187 -4.17 -12.19 16.01
CA ASN A 187 -4.59 -11.01 15.25
C ASN A 187 -4.65 -11.26 13.73
N GLY A 188 -4.06 -12.36 13.23
CA GLY A 188 -4.11 -12.72 11.81
C GLY A 188 -3.25 -11.82 10.93
N ILE A 189 -2.11 -11.32 11.46
CA ILE A 189 -1.09 -10.62 10.70
C ILE A 189 -0.03 -11.63 10.27
N ASN A 190 0.19 -11.80 8.96
CA ASN A 190 1.16 -12.76 8.43
C ASN A 190 2.34 -12.10 7.72
N SER A 191 2.61 -10.83 8.01
CA SER A 191 3.66 -10.05 7.34
C SER A 191 4.20 -8.93 8.22
N PHE A 192 5.53 -8.77 8.22
CA PHE A 192 6.23 -7.80 9.06
C PHE A 192 7.20 -6.96 8.23
N LYS A 193 7.11 -5.62 8.35
CA LYS A 193 7.90 -4.65 7.61
C LYS A 193 9.11 -4.19 8.41
N PHE A 194 10.28 -4.30 7.81
CA PHE A 194 11.56 -3.81 8.32
C PHE A 194 12.07 -2.67 7.45
N PHE A 195 12.65 -1.65 8.08
CA PHE A 195 13.19 -0.49 7.40
C PHE A 195 14.72 -0.52 7.41
N MET A 196 15.35 -0.50 6.24
CA MET A 196 16.80 -0.36 6.08
C MET A 196 17.22 1.11 5.88
N ALA A 197 16.26 2.03 5.89
CA ALA A 197 16.42 3.48 5.83
C ALA A 197 15.63 4.17 6.96
N TYR A 198 15.55 5.51 6.90
CA TYR A 198 15.02 6.37 7.97
C TYR A 198 15.87 6.30 9.24
N LYS A 199 17.19 6.54 9.07
CA LYS A 199 18.19 6.55 10.15
C LYS A 199 17.76 7.44 11.32
N GLY A 200 17.81 6.87 12.52
CA GLY A 200 17.44 7.55 13.76
C GLY A 200 15.94 7.51 14.11
N SER A 201 15.09 6.89 13.26
CA SER A 201 13.65 6.72 13.54
C SER A 201 13.17 5.28 13.32
N LEU A 202 13.03 4.82 12.08
CA LEU A 202 12.48 3.50 11.76
C LEU A 202 13.56 2.45 11.44
N MET A 203 14.78 2.88 11.08
CA MET A 203 15.85 2.02 10.59
C MET A 203 16.32 1.02 11.64
N ILE A 204 16.44 -0.25 11.22
CA ILE A 204 17.13 -1.31 11.97
C ILE A 204 18.44 -1.68 11.28
N ASN A 205 19.38 -2.27 12.04
CA ASN A 205 20.63 -2.77 11.50
C ASN A 205 20.52 -4.24 11.04
N ASP A 206 21.57 -4.75 10.40
CA ASP A 206 21.58 -6.11 9.84
C ASP A 206 21.44 -7.21 10.91
N GLU A 207 21.98 -7.01 12.13
CA GLU A 207 21.81 -7.96 13.24
C GLU A 207 20.33 -8.13 13.60
N LEU A 208 19.60 -7.02 13.71
CA LEU A 208 18.17 -7.04 14.04
C LEU A 208 17.34 -7.56 12.88
N LEU A 209 17.73 -7.25 11.63
CA LEU A 209 17.08 -7.79 10.44
C LEU A 209 17.21 -9.32 10.38
N LEU A 210 18.38 -9.88 10.67
CA LEU A 210 18.58 -11.35 10.73
C LEU A 210 17.65 -12.00 11.76
N LYS A 211 17.58 -11.46 12.98
CA LYS A 211 16.64 -11.94 14.01
C LYS A 211 15.18 -11.86 13.56
N GLY A 212 14.83 -10.76 12.88
CA GLY A 212 13.51 -10.57 12.30
C GLY A 212 13.17 -11.60 11.21
N LEU A 213 14.11 -11.88 10.31
CA LEU A 213 13.96 -12.90 9.25
C LEU A 213 13.78 -14.30 9.83
N GLU A 214 14.59 -14.68 10.84
CA GLU A 214 14.45 -15.96 11.55
C GLU A 214 13.08 -16.08 12.21
N LYS A 215 12.64 -15.03 12.89
CA LYS A 215 11.34 -15.00 13.56
C LYS A 215 10.18 -15.09 12.56
N CYS A 216 10.21 -14.31 11.49
CA CYS A 216 9.21 -14.38 10.42
C CYS A 216 9.13 -15.79 9.84
N LYS A 217 10.28 -16.40 9.50
CA LYS A 217 10.35 -17.78 9.01
C LYS A 217 9.71 -18.77 9.97
N SER A 218 10.03 -18.71 11.26
CA SER A 218 9.48 -19.61 12.27
C SER A 218 7.97 -19.47 12.45
N LEU A 219 7.41 -18.29 12.20
CA LEU A 219 6.00 -18.00 12.31
C LEU A 219 5.20 -18.23 11.00
N GLY A 220 5.88 -18.54 9.90
CA GLY A 220 5.25 -18.60 8.58
C GLY A 220 4.75 -17.24 8.10
N ALA A 221 5.34 -16.15 8.61
CA ALA A 221 5.02 -14.79 8.27
C ALA A 221 6.05 -14.21 7.30
N LEU A 222 5.58 -13.40 6.33
CA LEU A 222 6.42 -12.84 5.28
C LEU A 222 7.21 -11.63 5.81
N ALA A 223 8.53 -11.67 5.66
CA ALA A 223 9.37 -10.52 5.94
C ALA A 223 9.35 -9.55 4.74
N MET A 224 9.07 -8.27 5.00
CA MET A 224 9.03 -7.20 4.02
C MET A 224 10.10 -6.17 4.34
N VAL A 225 10.74 -5.59 3.32
CA VAL A 225 11.81 -4.60 3.51
C VAL A 225 11.59 -3.34 2.70
N HIS A 226 11.71 -2.18 3.36
CA HIS A 226 12.03 -0.92 2.70
C HIS A 226 13.54 -0.91 2.46
N ALA A 227 13.96 -1.11 1.21
CA ALA A 227 15.34 -1.37 0.84
C ALA A 227 16.02 -0.13 0.24
N GLU A 228 16.37 0.85 1.07
CA GLU A 228 17.36 1.90 0.79
C GLU A 228 18.47 1.86 1.84
N ASN A 229 19.71 2.19 1.46
CA ASN A 229 20.82 2.28 2.41
C ASN A 229 20.72 3.56 3.25
N GLY A 230 20.17 3.46 4.46
CA GLY A 230 19.86 4.61 5.29
C GLY A 230 21.07 5.43 5.74
N ASP A 231 22.25 4.81 5.93
CA ASP A 231 23.47 5.53 6.25
C ASP A 231 23.97 6.34 5.05
N ALA A 232 23.95 5.76 3.86
CA ALA A 232 24.34 6.44 2.63
C ALA A 232 23.33 7.52 2.23
N VAL A 233 22.03 7.30 2.44
CA VAL A 233 21.00 8.33 2.25
C VAL A 233 21.23 9.53 3.17
N ALA A 234 21.53 9.30 4.46
CA ALA A 234 21.81 10.38 5.41
C ALA A 234 23.04 11.20 4.99
N GLU A 235 24.09 10.53 4.52
CA GLU A 235 25.28 11.21 3.98
C GLU A 235 24.97 11.93 2.67
N GLY A 236 24.17 11.33 1.78
CA GLY A 236 23.68 11.98 0.55
C GLY A 236 22.94 13.27 0.85
N GLN A 237 22.00 13.25 1.79
CA GLN A 237 21.25 14.42 2.24
C GLN A 237 22.19 15.53 2.75
N ARG A 238 23.19 15.18 3.58
CA ARG A 238 24.17 16.14 4.08
C ARG A 238 24.93 16.81 2.91
N ARG A 239 25.45 16.01 1.96
CA ARG A 239 26.19 16.51 0.79
C ARG A 239 25.36 17.45 -0.08
N ILE A 240 24.10 17.12 -0.34
CA ILE A 240 23.22 17.92 -1.19
C ILE A 240 22.90 19.26 -0.52
N ILE A 241 22.66 19.28 0.79
CA ILE A 241 22.45 20.52 1.57
C ILE A 241 23.74 21.37 1.58
N ASP A 242 24.93 20.76 1.76
CA ASP A 242 26.21 21.48 1.75
C ASP A 242 26.49 22.16 0.39
N LEU A 243 25.91 21.63 -0.70
CA LEU A 243 25.94 22.25 -2.03
C LEU A 243 24.93 23.39 -2.21
N GLY A 244 24.11 23.68 -1.19
CA GLY A 244 23.07 24.70 -1.24
C GLY A 244 21.80 24.28 -1.97
N ILE A 245 21.62 22.99 -2.29
CA ILE A 245 20.41 22.45 -2.92
C ILE A 245 19.42 22.10 -1.82
N THR A 246 18.35 22.88 -1.71
CA THR A 246 17.36 22.78 -0.63
C THR A 246 15.94 22.46 -1.11
N GLY A 247 15.70 22.51 -2.42
CA GLY A 247 14.40 22.24 -3.05
C GLY A 247 14.08 20.74 -3.15
N PRO A 248 12.86 20.39 -3.62
CA PRO A 248 12.39 19.00 -3.75
C PRO A 248 13.31 18.08 -4.55
N GLU A 249 14.03 18.60 -5.54
CA GLU A 249 15.03 17.88 -6.34
C GLU A 249 16.15 17.28 -5.48
N GLY A 250 16.48 17.92 -4.36
CA GLY A 250 17.47 17.44 -3.40
C GLY A 250 17.11 16.07 -2.82
N HIS A 251 15.81 15.73 -2.76
CA HIS A 251 15.35 14.43 -2.30
C HIS A 251 15.84 13.30 -3.24
N ALA A 252 15.63 13.42 -4.55
CA ALA A 252 16.09 12.42 -5.52
C ALA A 252 17.63 12.40 -5.62
N LEU A 253 18.29 13.57 -5.63
CA LEU A 253 19.75 13.68 -5.71
C LEU A 253 20.46 13.02 -4.51
N SER A 254 19.86 13.04 -3.32
CA SER A 254 20.42 12.42 -2.12
C SER A 254 20.19 10.89 -2.04
N ARG A 255 19.38 10.33 -2.94
CA ARG A 255 18.91 8.92 -2.93
C ARG A 255 19.09 8.27 -4.32
N PRO A 256 20.31 8.23 -4.87
CA PRO A 256 20.52 7.64 -6.20
C PRO A 256 20.13 6.15 -6.24
N PRO A 257 19.75 5.60 -7.41
CA PRO A 257 19.28 4.22 -7.58
C PRO A 257 20.20 3.16 -6.98
N VAL A 258 21.52 3.37 -7.03
CA VAL A 258 22.51 2.44 -6.45
C VAL A 258 22.31 2.17 -4.95
N LEU A 259 21.75 3.12 -4.19
CA LEU A 259 21.49 2.94 -2.75
C LEU A 259 20.28 2.01 -2.50
N GLU A 260 19.31 2.02 -3.41
CA GLU A 260 18.19 1.07 -3.41
C GLU A 260 18.67 -0.32 -3.86
N GLY A 261 19.47 -0.40 -4.93
CA GLY A 261 20.05 -1.66 -5.41
C GLY A 261 20.94 -2.34 -4.38
N GLU A 262 21.83 -1.58 -3.70
CA GLU A 262 22.69 -2.11 -2.62
C GLU A 262 21.87 -2.71 -1.48
N ALA A 263 20.90 -1.95 -0.97
CA ALA A 263 20.08 -2.41 0.15
C ALA A 263 19.21 -3.62 -0.24
N THR A 264 18.67 -3.63 -1.45
CA THR A 264 17.92 -4.78 -2.00
C THR A 264 18.82 -6.02 -2.09
N ALA A 265 20.02 -5.90 -2.64
CA ALA A 265 20.99 -6.99 -2.71
C ALA A 265 21.37 -7.51 -1.33
N ARG A 266 21.58 -6.63 -0.37
CA ARG A 266 21.93 -6.98 1.01
C ARG A 266 20.78 -7.71 1.71
N ALA A 267 19.55 -7.19 1.64
CA ALA A 267 18.37 -7.85 2.20
C ALA A 267 18.16 -9.25 1.62
N ILE A 268 18.30 -9.41 0.30
CA ILE A 268 18.19 -10.70 -0.40
C ILE A 268 19.23 -11.69 0.10
N ARG A 269 20.50 -11.27 0.28
CA ARG A 269 21.58 -12.14 0.77
C ARG A 269 21.35 -12.56 2.21
N LEU A 270 20.89 -11.65 3.08
CA LEU A 270 20.54 -11.95 4.47
C LEU A 270 19.37 -12.94 4.55
N ALA A 271 18.30 -12.70 3.76
CA ALA A 271 17.16 -13.61 3.67
C ALA A 271 17.56 -14.99 3.13
N SER A 272 18.44 -15.04 2.12
CA SER A 272 18.99 -16.28 1.58
C SER A 272 19.82 -17.07 2.61
N PHE A 273 20.62 -16.37 3.41
CA PHE A 273 21.41 -16.98 4.48
C PHE A 273 20.54 -17.67 5.54
N ILE A 274 19.40 -17.06 5.87
CA ILE A 274 18.40 -17.63 6.80
C ILE A 274 17.48 -18.65 6.09
N ASN A 275 17.45 -18.69 4.76
CA ASN A 275 16.45 -19.39 3.94
C ASN A 275 15.02 -18.95 4.26
N ALA A 276 14.80 -17.63 4.37
CA ALA A 276 13.51 -17.01 4.59
C ALA A 276 12.95 -16.41 3.29
N PRO A 277 11.64 -16.50 3.01
CA PRO A 277 11.00 -15.70 1.97
C PRO A 277 11.14 -14.21 2.27
N LEU A 278 11.33 -13.41 1.21
CA LEU A 278 11.49 -11.97 1.32
C LEU A 278 10.56 -11.24 0.35
N TYR A 279 9.98 -10.15 0.81
CA TYR A 279 9.18 -9.23 0.01
C TYR A 279 9.85 -7.85 -0.01
N VAL A 280 10.27 -7.40 -1.18
CA VAL A 280 10.83 -6.06 -1.39
C VAL A 280 9.71 -5.14 -1.84
N VAL A 281 9.31 -4.20 -0.98
CA VAL A 281 8.23 -3.25 -1.26
C VAL A 281 8.70 -2.12 -2.17
N HIS A 282 7.78 -1.43 -2.84
CA HIS A 282 7.99 -0.22 -3.65
C HIS A 282 9.32 -0.20 -4.43
N VAL A 283 9.57 -1.23 -5.25
CA VAL A 283 10.75 -1.31 -6.14
C VAL A 283 10.66 -0.20 -7.19
N MET A 284 11.59 0.77 -7.12
CA MET A 284 11.55 1.98 -7.95
C MET A 284 12.69 2.06 -8.97
N SER A 285 13.74 1.25 -8.84
CA SER A 285 14.93 1.37 -9.68
C SER A 285 15.25 0.10 -10.47
N ILE A 286 15.96 0.27 -11.59
CA ILE A 286 16.58 -0.81 -12.35
C ILE A 286 17.54 -1.60 -11.46
N ASP A 287 18.35 -0.90 -10.66
CA ASP A 287 19.34 -1.51 -9.78
C ASP A 287 18.69 -2.53 -8.81
N ALA A 288 17.60 -2.16 -8.15
CA ALA A 288 16.87 -3.05 -7.25
C ALA A 288 16.17 -4.19 -8.00
N MET A 289 15.54 -3.89 -9.14
CA MET A 289 14.88 -4.87 -9.99
C MET A 289 15.84 -5.95 -10.49
N GLU A 290 17.06 -5.57 -10.89
CA GLU A 290 18.09 -6.53 -11.33
C GLU A 290 18.55 -7.46 -10.21
N GLU A 291 18.69 -7.00 -8.97
CA GLU A 291 19.02 -7.85 -7.84
C GLU A 291 17.89 -8.86 -7.54
N ILE A 292 16.63 -8.44 -7.66
CA ILE A 292 15.48 -9.35 -7.55
C ILE A 292 15.50 -10.39 -8.68
N ALA A 293 15.77 -9.97 -9.93
CA ALA A 293 15.85 -10.87 -11.07
C ALA A 293 16.94 -11.95 -10.88
N LYS A 294 18.13 -11.56 -10.41
CA LYS A 294 19.23 -12.48 -10.08
C LYS A 294 18.83 -13.49 -9.00
N ALA A 295 18.20 -13.02 -7.92
CA ALA A 295 17.75 -13.86 -6.82
C ALA A 295 16.71 -14.90 -7.29
N ARG A 296 15.69 -14.47 -8.02
CA ARG A 296 14.65 -15.36 -8.54
C ARG A 296 15.18 -16.39 -9.54
N LYS A 297 16.10 -15.97 -10.41
CA LYS A 297 16.79 -16.89 -11.34
C LYS A 297 17.58 -17.98 -10.61
N SER A 298 18.09 -17.70 -9.42
CA SER A 298 18.77 -18.69 -8.56
C SER A 298 17.83 -19.52 -7.70
N GLY A 299 16.51 -19.35 -7.85
CA GLY A 299 15.48 -20.10 -7.10
C GLY A 299 15.17 -19.55 -5.71
N GLN A 300 15.63 -18.34 -5.36
CA GLN A 300 15.29 -17.70 -4.09
C GLN A 300 13.84 -17.21 -4.10
N ARG A 301 13.20 -17.27 -2.94
CA ARG A 301 11.82 -16.86 -2.73
C ARG A 301 11.73 -15.36 -2.45
N VAL A 302 11.88 -14.56 -3.51
CA VAL A 302 11.84 -13.11 -3.44
C VAL A 302 10.65 -12.60 -4.23
N ILE A 303 9.81 -11.80 -3.59
CA ILE A 303 8.74 -11.02 -4.19
C ILE A 303 9.24 -9.58 -4.37
N GLY A 304 8.97 -8.97 -5.51
CA GLY A 304 9.20 -7.56 -5.77
C GLY A 304 7.90 -6.87 -6.15
N GLU A 305 7.61 -5.77 -5.47
CA GLU A 305 6.43 -4.94 -5.69
C GLU A 305 6.86 -3.58 -6.23
N PRO A 306 6.67 -3.26 -7.51
CA PRO A 306 6.68 -1.90 -7.97
C PRO A 306 5.39 -1.20 -7.57
N VAL A 307 5.43 0.12 -7.43
CA VAL A 307 4.23 0.92 -7.18
C VAL A 307 3.83 1.71 -8.43
N VAL A 308 2.55 2.07 -8.51
CA VAL A 308 1.98 2.72 -9.70
C VAL A 308 2.72 4.01 -10.08
N SER A 309 3.23 4.78 -9.12
CA SER A 309 4.02 5.98 -9.39
C SER A 309 5.32 5.66 -10.15
N GLY A 310 6.05 4.61 -9.76
CA GLY A 310 7.26 4.15 -10.44
C GLY A 310 7.02 3.55 -11.82
N LEU A 311 5.82 3.06 -12.09
CA LEU A 311 5.43 2.49 -13.38
C LEU A 311 4.94 3.53 -14.38
N THR A 312 4.51 4.73 -13.92
CA THR A 312 3.76 5.67 -14.77
C THR A 312 4.27 7.10 -14.76
N LEU A 313 5.22 7.41 -13.88
CA LEU A 313 5.83 8.74 -13.74
C LEU A 313 7.35 8.67 -13.93
N ASP A 314 7.95 9.84 -14.13
CA ASP A 314 9.38 10.07 -14.04
C ASP A 314 9.69 11.25 -13.11
N GLU A 315 10.96 11.46 -12.80
CA GLU A 315 11.40 12.47 -11.83
C GLU A 315 11.27 13.91 -12.30
N SER A 316 10.87 14.18 -13.56
CA SER A 316 10.86 15.53 -14.16
C SER A 316 10.04 16.53 -13.34
N GLY A 317 8.95 16.06 -12.71
CA GLY A 317 8.15 16.90 -11.84
C GLY A 317 8.85 17.44 -10.60
N LEU A 318 9.91 16.78 -10.10
CA LEU A 318 10.71 17.28 -8.97
C LEU A 318 11.51 18.56 -9.32
N TRP A 319 11.69 18.84 -10.62
CA TRP A 319 12.43 19.98 -11.15
C TRP A 319 11.52 21.14 -11.56
N ASP A 320 10.24 21.07 -11.25
CA ASP A 320 9.31 22.16 -11.52
C ASP A 320 9.69 23.42 -10.71
N SER A 321 9.56 24.58 -11.33
CA SER A 321 9.85 25.87 -10.68
C SER A 321 8.83 26.24 -9.59
N ASP A 322 7.61 25.71 -9.66
CA ASP A 322 6.61 25.83 -8.59
C ASP A 322 6.87 24.78 -7.51
N PHE A 323 7.17 25.25 -6.30
CA PHE A 323 7.46 24.37 -5.17
C PHE A 323 6.33 23.37 -4.88
N THR A 324 5.06 23.79 -4.95
CA THR A 324 3.90 22.93 -4.69
C THR A 324 3.84 21.79 -5.69
N THR A 325 4.07 22.11 -6.96
CA THR A 325 4.14 21.13 -8.04
C THR A 325 5.31 20.17 -7.83
N ALA A 326 6.49 20.66 -7.51
CA ALA A 326 7.66 19.80 -7.29
C ALA A 326 7.52 18.92 -6.02
N ALA A 327 7.06 19.49 -4.92
CA ALA A 327 6.96 18.79 -3.63
C ALA A 327 5.96 17.62 -3.66
N LYS A 328 4.90 17.67 -4.49
CA LYS A 328 3.95 16.56 -4.62
C LYS A 328 4.57 15.27 -5.17
N PHE A 329 5.74 15.34 -5.84
CA PHE A 329 6.47 14.16 -6.35
C PHE A 329 7.42 13.53 -5.31
N VAL A 330 7.58 14.13 -4.13
CA VAL A 330 8.49 13.62 -3.10
C VAL A 330 7.89 12.40 -2.42
N MET A 331 8.51 11.23 -2.63
CA MET A 331 8.26 9.94 -1.98
C MET A 331 9.56 9.14 -1.82
N SER A 332 9.57 8.08 -1.03
CA SER A 332 10.76 7.22 -0.81
C SER A 332 10.47 5.74 -1.02
N PRO A 333 11.22 5.06 -1.90
CA PRO A 333 12.30 5.60 -2.76
C PRO A 333 11.77 6.63 -3.75
N PRO A 334 12.62 7.54 -4.28
CA PRO A 334 12.17 8.57 -5.21
C PRO A 334 11.64 7.98 -6.52
N ILE A 335 10.71 8.70 -7.15
CA ILE A 335 10.39 8.50 -8.57
C ILE A 335 11.69 8.75 -9.36
N ARG A 336 12.00 7.85 -10.28
CA ARG A 336 13.29 7.80 -10.97
C ARG A 336 13.25 8.48 -12.34
N LYS A 337 14.42 8.66 -12.95
CA LYS A 337 14.57 9.14 -14.34
C LYS A 337 13.79 8.28 -15.31
N ALA A 338 13.39 8.87 -16.43
CA ALA A 338 12.81 8.15 -17.54
C ALA A 338 13.66 6.94 -17.95
N GLY A 339 12.99 5.81 -18.21
CA GLY A 339 13.63 4.54 -18.50
C GLY A 339 13.52 3.53 -17.36
N HIS A 340 13.53 3.95 -16.10
CA HIS A 340 13.23 3.06 -14.96
C HIS A 340 11.80 2.55 -15.03
N ASP A 341 10.83 3.40 -15.34
CA ASP A 341 9.43 3.05 -15.55
C ASP A 341 9.26 1.93 -16.58
N LYS A 342 9.93 2.04 -17.74
CA LYS A 342 9.86 1.01 -18.80
C LYS A 342 10.51 -0.30 -18.39
N ALA A 343 11.62 -0.26 -17.66
CA ALA A 343 12.27 -1.45 -17.14
C ALA A 343 11.39 -2.18 -16.12
N LEU A 344 10.77 -1.45 -15.19
CA LEU A 344 9.83 -2.01 -14.21
C LEU A 344 8.57 -2.58 -14.88
N GLN A 345 8.01 -1.90 -15.89
CA GLN A 345 6.91 -2.43 -16.70
C GLN A 345 7.27 -3.77 -17.35
N ASN A 346 8.44 -3.86 -17.97
CA ASN A 346 8.92 -5.10 -18.60
C ASN A 346 9.16 -6.21 -17.55
N ALA A 347 9.72 -5.87 -16.39
CA ALA A 347 9.92 -6.82 -15.30
C ALA A 347 8.60 -7.37 -14.75
N LEU A 348 7.57 -6.54 -14.68
CA LEU A 348 6.22 -6.94 -14.28
C LEU A 348 5.56 -7.84 -15.33
N ALA A 349 5.67 -7.48 -16.61
CA ALA A 349 5.16 -8.27 -17.73
C ALA A 349 5.80 -9.66 -17.82
N THR A 350 7.09 -9.77 -17.52
CA THR A 350 7.86 -11.03 -17.57
C THR A 350 7.82 -11.83 -16.27
N GLY A 351 7.15 -11.33 -15.22
CA GLY A 351 7.02 -12.01 -13.93
C GLY A 351 8.27 -11.94 -13.04
N ILE A 352 9.24 -11.08 -13.35
CA ILE A 352 10.36 -10.75 -12.45
C ILE A 352 9.83 -10.02 -11.21
N LEU A 353 8.88 -9.08 -11.42
CA LEU A 353 8.07 -8.45 -10.37
C LEU A 353 6.66 -9.06 -10.42
N GLN A 354 5.97 -9.17 -9.28
CA GLN A 354 4.80 -10.04 -9.15
C GLN A 354 3.46 -9.33 -9.13
N LEU A 355 3.38 -8.17 -8.51
CA LEU A 355 2.12 -7.46 -8.25
C LEU A 355 2.39 -5.96 -8.18
N VAL A 356 1.34 -5.15 -8.11
CA VAL A 356 1.45 -3.68 -8.08
C VAL A 356 0.77 -3.12 -6.83
N GLY A 357 1.54 -2.39 -6.02
CA GLY A 357 1.03 -1.57 -4.91
C GLY A 357 0.88 -0.10 -5.28
N THR A 358 0.49 0.73 -4.31
CA THR A 358 0.44 2.18 -4.49
C THR A 358 1.44 2.94 -3.64
N ASP A 359 1.74 2.45 -2.45
CA ASP A 359 2.38 3.23 -1.38
C ASP A 359 1.59 4.54 -1.13
N HIS A 360 0.23 4.42 -1.16
CA HIS A 360 -0.65 5.56 -0.95
C HIS A 360 -0.40 6.16 0.43
N CYS A 361 0.24 7.31 0.43
CA CYS A 361 0.70 8.03 1.61
C CYS A 361 0.55 9.53 1.35
N THR A 362 -0.65 10.07 1.56
CA THR A 362 -1.04 11.39 1.09
C THR A 362 -0.76 12.50 2.07
N PHE A 363 -0.20 13.59 1.57
CA PHE A 363 -0.02 14.85 2.28
C PHE A 363 -0.47 15.99 1.38
N ASN A 364 -1.23 16.94 1.93
CA ASN A 364 -1.67 18.11 1.18
C ASN A 364 -0.52 19.12 0.96
N SER A 365 -0.78 20.14 0.12
CA SER A 365 0.22 21.16 -0.21
C SER A 365 0.76 21.89 1.01
N THR A 366 -0.08 22.17 2.01
CA THR A 366 0.31 22.80 3.27
C THR A 366 1.29 21.93 4.07
N GLN A 367 1.04 20.63 4.18
CA GLN A 367 1.95 19.70 4.85
C GLN A 367 3.27 19.56 4.09
N LYS A 368 3.24 19.46 2.76
CA LYS A 368 4.45 19.44 1.93
C LYS A 368 5.29 20.72 2.07
N SER A 369 4.66 21.86 2.33
CA SER A 369 5.34 23.15 2.50
C SER A 369 6.21 23.24 3.78
N PHE A 370 6.10 22.29 4.72
CA PHE A 370 7.03 22.19 5.86
C PHE A 370 8.49 22.04 5.41
N GLY A 371 8.71 21.53 4.20
CA GLY A 371 10.02 21.41 3.59
C GLY A 371 10.45 22.57 2.71
N TYR A 372 9.73 23.70 2.74
CA TYR A 372 10.18 24.90 2.01
C TYR A 372 11.55 25.34 2.52
N GLY A 373 12.57 25.29 1.65
CA GLY A 373 13.95 25.59 2.01
C GLY A 373 14.74 24.46 2.68
N ASP A 374 14.14 23.28 2.90
CA ASP A 374 14.85 22.07 3.36
C ASP A 374 14.08 20.82 2.94
N PHE A 375 14.44 20.25 1.80
CA PHE A 375 13.74 19.08 1.23
C PHE A 375 13.63 17.88 2.20
N ARG A 376 14.51 17.78 3.20
CA ARG A 376 14.48 16.71 4.21
C ARG A 376 13.25 16.76 5.11
N LYS A 377 12.56 17.90 5.13
CA LYS A 377 11.33 18.13 5.90
C LYS A 377 10.05 17.98 5.08
N ILE A 378 10.15 17.76 3.78
CA ILE A 378 8.98 17.44 2.95
C ILE A 378 8.50 16.05 3.35
N PRO A 379 7.27 15.87 3.87
CA PRO A 379 6.74 14.54 4.15
C PRO A 379 6.74 13.68 2.89
N ASN A 380 7.35 12.48 2.98
CA ASN A 380 7.50 11.58 1.84
C ASN A 380 6.20 10.80 1.62
N GLY A 381 5.63 10.89 0.44
CA GLY A 381 4.45 10.12 0.05
C GLY A 381 3.65 10.79 -1.04
N VAL A 382 2.95 9.98 -1.81
CA VAL A 382 2.10 10.37 -2.95
C VAL A 382 0.76 9.65 -2.89
N ASN A 383 -0.24 10.16 -3.63
CA ASN A 383 -1.49 9.43 -3.83
C ASN A 383 -1.33 8.32 -4.87
N GLY A 384 -2.28 7.37 -4.93
CA GLY A 384 -2.25 6.30 -5.94
C GLY A 384 -3.41 5.31 -5.87
N ILE A 385 -4.11 5.20 -4.75
CA ILE A 385 -5.09 4.13 -4.53
C ILE A 385 -6.31 4.21 -5.45
N GLU A 386 -6.74 5.42 -5.81
CA GLU A 386 -7.84 5.64 -6.76
C GLU A 386 -7.37 5.43 -8.20
N GLU A 387 -6.14 5.84 -8.50
CA GLU A 387 -5.62 5.89 -9.86
C GLU A 387 -5.04 4.56 -10.33
N ARG A 388 -4.65 3.67 -9.41
CA ARG A 388 -3.89 2.44 -9.68
C ARG A 388 -4.49 1.57 -10.78
N MET A 389 -5.77 1.22 -10.66
CA MET A 389 -6.40 0.30 -11.59
C MET A 389 -6.47 0.89 -13.01
N HIS A 390 -6.83 2.17 -13.11
CA HIS A 390 -6.92 2.87 -14.40
C HIS A 390 -5.55 3.06 -15.06
N LEU A 391 -4.55 3.49 -14.29
CA LEU A 391 -3.19 3.72 -14.81
C LEU A 391 -2.49 2.44 -15.23
N ILE A 392 -2.67 1.33 -14.49
CA ILE A 392 -2.12 0.03 -14.89
C ILE A 392 -2.82 -0.52 -16.13
N TRP A 393 -4.13 -0.32 -16.26
CA TRP A 393 -4.82 -0.69 -17.50
C TRP A 393 -4.22 0.04 -18.71
N GLU A 394 -4.19 1.36 -18.67
CA GLU A 394 -3.64 2.19 -19.76
C GLU A 394 -2.17 1.86 -20.05
N THR A 395 -1.35 1.77 -19.00
CA THR A 395 0.10 1.61 -19.16
C THR A 395 0.50 0.21 -19.62
N MET A 396 -0.26 -0.82 -19.26
CA MET A 396 0.15 -2.21 -19.46
C MET A 396 -0.77 -2.97 -20.42
N VAL A 397 -2.10 -2.79 -20.35
CA VAL A 397 -3.05 -3.52 -21.20
C VAL A 397 -3.26 -2.82 -22.55
N GLU A 398 -3.59 -1.52 -22.54
CA GLU A 398 -3.76 -0.74 -23.78
C GLU A 398 -2.45 -0.66 -24.60
N SER A 399 -1.31 -0.70 -23.92
CA SER A 399 0.01 -0.80 -24.58
C SER A 399 0.41 -2.22 -25.01
N GLU A 400 -0.48 -3.20 -24.85
CA GLU A 400 -0.28 -4.63 -25.23
C GLU A 400 0.92 -5.32 -24.56
N LYS A 401 1.43 -4.80 -23.43
CA LYS A 401 2.52 -5.41 -22.66
C LYS A 401 2.07 -6.64 -21.88
N ILE A 402 0.82 -6.64 -21.43
CA ILE A 402 0.20 -7.75 -20.70
C ILE A 402 -1.20 -8.02 -21.20
N THR A 403 -1.69 -9.22 -20.95
CA THR A 403 -3.08 -9.61 -21.23
C THR A 403 -4.03 -9.13 -20.11
N VAL A 404 -5.33 -9.17 -20.39
CA VAL A 404 -6.35 -8.86 -19.37
C VAL A 404 -6.33 -9.85 -18.20
N THR A 405 -5.90 -11.09 -18.39
CA THR A 405 -5.72 -12.09 -17.33
C THR A 405 -4.50 -11.76 -16.47
N ASP A 406 -3.40 -11.28 -17.07
CA ASP A 406 -2.23 -10.80 -16.33
C ASP A 406 -2.59 -9.55 -15.51
N TYR A 407 -3.42 -8.65 -16.05
CA TYR A 407 -3.90 -7.49 -15.31
C TYR A 407 -4.60 -7.91 -14.00
N VAL A 408 -5.53 -8.87 -14.06
CA VAL A 408 -6.18 -9.42 -12.86
C VAL A 408 -5.16 -10.08 -11.93
N ARG A 409 -4.19 -10.81 -12.50
CA ARG A 409 -3.13 -11.44 -11.71
C ARG A 409 -2.36 -10.42 -10.88
N ILE A 410 -1.83 -9.36 -11.50
CA ILE A 410 -0.93 -8.39 -10.84
C ILE A 410 -1.64 -7.38 -9.95
N THR A 411 -2.94 -7.11 -10.18
CA THR A 411 -3.69 -6.10 -9.41
C THR A 411 -4.56 -6.71 -8.29
N SER A 412 -4.76 -8.04 -8.29
CA SER A 412 -5.69 -8.70 -7.36
C SER A 412 -5.18 -10.08 -6.92
N THR A 413 -5.14 -11.07 -7.83
CA THR A 413 -4.97 -12.48 -7.49
C THR A 413 -3.62 -12.80 -6.84
N GLU A 414 -2.53 -12.23 -7.33
CA GLU A 414 -1.19 -12.50 -6.79
C GLU A 414 -1.05 -11.97 -5.36
N CYS A 415 -1.59 -10.79 -5.08
CA CYS A 415 -1.66 -10.25 -3.72
C CYS A 415 -2.42 -11.22 -2.79
N ALA A 416 -3.60 -11.70 -3.22
CA ALA A 416 -4.39 -12.64 -2.44
C ALA A 416 -3.65 -13.96 -2.14
N LYS A 417 -2.87 -14.47 -3.11
CA LYS A 417 -2.05 -15.69 -2.93
C LYS A 417 -0.87 -15.46 -1.98
N ILE A 418 -0.14 -14.36 -2.15
CA ILE A 418 1.02 -14.02 -1.31
C ILE A 418 0.61 -13.92 0.16
N PHE A 419 -0.51 -13.24 0.43
CA PHE A 419 -1.02 -13.03 1.80
C PHE A 419 -2.02 -14.10 2.26
N ASN A 420 -2.13 -15.22 1.51
CA ASN A 420 -2.84 -16.44 1.88
C ASN A 420 -4.35 -16.25 2.13
N ILE A 421 -4.99 -15.39 1.33
CA ILE A 421 -6.44 -15.14 1.35
C ILE A 421 -7.16 -15.56 0.06
N TYR A 422 -6.43 -16.14 -0.89
CA TYR A 422 -6.98 -16.73 -2.11
C TYR A 422 -7.59 -18.12 -1.80
N PRO A 423 -8.72 -18.55 -2.40
CA PRO A 423 -9.54 -17.85 -3.41
C PRO A 423 -10.67 -17.01 -2.83
N LYS A 424 -10.74 -16.85 -1.51
CA LYS A 424 -11.78 -16.03 -0.86
C LYS A 424 -11.76 -14.60 -1.43
N LYS A 425 -10.56 -14.03 -1.60
CA LYS A 425 -10.28 -12.77 -2.28
C LYS A 425 -9.50 -13.02 -3.57
N GLY A 426 -9.55 -12.08 -4.53
CA GLY A 426 -8.73 -12.11 -5.72
C GLY A 426 -9.21 -13.05 -6.84
N ALA A 427 -10.46 -13.50 -6.79
CA ALA A 427 -11.08 -14.33 -7.83
C ALA A 427 -12.60 -14.10 -7.90
N ILE A 428 -13.20 -14.39 -9.06
CA ILE A 428 -14.63 -14.57 -9.25
C ILE A 428 -14.88 -16.08 -9.43
N LEU A 429 -15.11 -16.77 -8.31
CA LEU A 429 -15.38 -18.20 -8.24
C LEU A 429 -16.55 -18.41 -7.28
N GLU A 430 -17.31 -19.50 -7.45
CA GLU A 430 -18.34 -19.87 -6.50
C GLU A 430 -17.75 -20.03 -5.10
N GLY A 431 -18.31 -19.33 -4.11
CA GLY A 431 -17.82 -19.27 -2.73
C GLY A 431 -16.82 -18.14 -2.44
N SER A 432 -16.32 -17.40 -3.44
CA SER A 432 -15.50 -16.20 -3.21
C SER A 432 -16.35 -15.04 -2.70
N ASP A 433 -15.74 -14.14 -1.95
CA ASP A 433 -16.36 -12.86 -1.58
C ASP A 433 -16.70 -12.07 -2.86
N ALA A 434 -17.87 -11.44 -2.88
CA ALA A 434 -18.31 -10.67 -4.04
C ALA A 434 -17.68 -9.26 -4.03
N ASP A 435 -16.39 -9.23 -4.30
CA ASP A 435 -15.57 -8.03 -4.53
C ASP A 435 -15.23 -7.96 -6.01
N ILE A 436 -16.01 -7.19 -6.76
CA ILE A 436 -16.04 -7.26 -8.23
C ILE A 436 -16.05 -5.86 -8.81
N ILE A 437 -15.34 -5.67 -9.93
CA ILE A 437 -15.42 -4.48 -10.75
C ILE A 437 -15.98 -4.79 -12.13
N VAL A 438 -16.74 -3.83 -12.68
CA VAL A 438 -17.11 -3.82 -14.09
C VAL A 438 -16.31 -2.72 -14.76
N LEU A 439 -15.38 -3.12 -15.62
CA LEU A 439 -14.45 -2.23 -16.33
C LEU A 439 -14.88 -2.13 -17.80
N ASN A 440 -15.09 -0.89 -18.25
CA ASN A 440 -15.36 -0.59 -19.66
C ASN A 440 -14.05 -0.27 -20.38
N PRO A 441 -13.56 -1.13 -21.28
CA PRO A 441 -12.28 -0.92 -21.96
C PRO A 441 -12.29 0.27 -22.92
N ASN A 442 -13.48 0.70 -23.37
CA ASN A 442 -13.63 1.77 -24.36
C ASN A 442 -13.88 3.15 -23.72
N ALA A 443 -14.24 3.19 -22.44
CA ALA A 443 -14.49 4.44 -21.72
C ALA A 443 -13.16 5.11 -21.34
N SER A 444 -13.07 6.42 -21.56
CA SER A 444 -11.91 7.22 -21.20
C SER A 444 -12.01 7.75 -19.79
N PHE A 445 -10.84 7.99 -19.18
CA PHE A 445 -10.72 8.67 -17.90
C PHE A 445 -9.76 9.87 -18.01
N ARG A 446 -9.90 10.81 -17.09
CA ARG A 446 -8.94 11.89 -16.84
C ARG A 446 -8.76 12.02 -15.33
N ILE A 447 -7.52 12.10 -14.87
CA ILE A 447 -7.17 12.25 -13.45
C ILE A 447 -7.04 13.74 -13.13
N SER A 448 -7.67 14.16 -12.03
CA SER A 448 -7.54 15.52 -11.51
C SER A 448 -7.80 15.56 -10.01
N ALA A 449 -7.05 16.41 -9.29
CA ALA A 449 -7.28 16.69 -7.88
C ALA A 449 -8.67 17.30 -7.59
N THR A 450 -9.34 17.85 -8.59
CA THR A 450 -10.70 18.41 -8.45
C THR A 450 -11.81 17.37 -8.55
N SER A 451 -11.49 16.15 -9.00
CA SER A 451 -12.48 15.08 -9.23
C SER A 451 -12.15 13.77 -8.51
N HIS A 452 -10.98 13.65 -7.88
CA HIS A 452 -10.65 12.49 -7.07
C HIS A 452 -11.36 12.56 -5.69
N HIS A 453 -11.40 11.41 -4.99
CA HIS A 453 -12.09 11.27 -3.72
C HIS A 453 -11.13 11.32 -2.52
N SER A 454 -9.81 11.39 -2.74
CA SER A 454 -8.81 11.67 -1.72
C SER A 454 -9.02 13.08 -1.14
N ARG A 455 -8.67 13.27 0.12
CA ARG A 455 -8.67 14.59 0.78
C ARG A 455 -7.47 15.46 0.40
N SER A 456 -6.53 14.93 -0.39
CA SER A 456 -5.40 15.72 -0.87
C SER A 456 -5.87 16.80 -1.84
N ASP A 457 -5.34 18.01 -1.71
CA ASP A 457 -5.57 19.12 -2.61
C ASP A 457 -4.68 19.07 -3.87
N THR A 458 -3.82 18.07 -3.96
CA THR A 458 -2.94 17.81 -5.11
C THR A 458 -3.05 16.35 -5.56
N ASN A 459 -2.73 16.10 -6.83
CA ASN A 459 -2.63 14.75 -7.38
C ASN A 459 -1.34 14.61 -8.18
N VAL A 460 -0.49 13.62 -7.87
CA VAL A 460 0.78 13.44 -8.58
C VAL A 460 0.58 13.04 -10.05
N TYR A 461 -0.59 12.48 -10.39
CA TYR A 461 -0.97 12.08 -11.75
C TYR A 461 -1.83 13.12 -12.47
N GLU A 462 -1.92 14.35 -11.96
CA GLU A 462 -2.75 15.43 -12.51
C GLU A 462 -2.63 15.53 -14.04
N GLY A 463 -3.79 15.55 -14.71
CA GLY A 463 -3.88 15.69 -16.17
C GLY A 463 -3.66 14.41 -16.97
N LYS A 464 -3.25 13.29 -16.35
CA LYS A 464 -3.14 12.00 -17.08
C LYS A 464 -4.52 11.56 -17.57
N THR A 465 -4.53 11.00 -18.76
CA THR A 465 -5.73 10.48 -19.44
C THR A 465 -5.45 9.08 -19.97
N GLY A 466 -6.48 8.30 -20.21
CA GLY A 466 -6.37 6.97 -20.79
C GLY A 466 -7.73 6.34 -21.04
N LYS A 467 -7.71 5.05 -21.37
CA LYS A 467 -8.87 4.18 -21.52
C LYS A 467 -8.94 3.13 -20.41
N GLY A 468 -10.07 2.44 -20.34
CA GLY A 468 -10.29 1.41 -19.31
C GLY A 468 -10.80 2.01 -18.00
N LYS A 469 -12.06 2.41 -17.98
CA LYS A 469 -12.70 3.03 -16.82
C LYS A 469 -13.49 2.00 -16.02
N VAL A 470 -13.29 1.98 -14.70
CA VAL A 470 -14.16 1.25 -13.77
C VAL A 470 -15.48 1.99 -13.65
N GLU A 471 -16.58 1.36 -14.08
CA GLU A 471 -17.92 1.95 -14.07
C GLU A 471 -18.74 1.47 -12.86
N VAL A 472 -18.50 0.24 -12.39
CA VAL A 472 -19.16 -0.30 -11.22
C VAL A 472 -18.12 -0.97 -10.32
N THR A 473 -18.22 -0.71 -9.02
CA THR A 473 -17.49 -1.46 -7.97
C THR A 473 -18.50 -2.08 -7.01
N ILE A 474 -18.35 -3.37 -6.80
CA ILE A 474 -19.10 -4.15 -5.80
C ILE A 474 -18.10 -4.56 -4.72
N SER A 475 -18.40 -4.26 -3.47
CA SER A 475 -17.58 -4.63 -2.31
C SER A 475 -18.45 -5.34 -1.27
N GLY A 476 -18.07 -6.56 -0.91
CA GLY A 476 -18.84 -7.41 -0.01
C GLY A 476 -20.28 -7.60 -0.48
N GLY A 477 -20.50 -7.73 -1.79
CA GLY A 477 -21.82 -7.92 -2.41
C GLY A 477 -22.72 -6.68 -2.47
N ARG A 478 -22.17 -5.49 -2.19
CA ARG A 478 -22.90 -4.22 -2.28
C ARG A 478 -22.33 -3.37 -3.43
N VAL A 479 -23.19 -2.78 -4.25
CA VAL A 479 -22.78 -1.79 -5.23
C VAL A 479 -22.38 -0.51 -4.48
N VAL A 480 -21.08 -0.21 -4.45
CA VAL A 480 -20.51 0.91 -3.70
C VAL A 480 -20.05 2.07 -4.58
N TRP A 481 -19.85 1.79 -5.87
CA TRP A 481 -19.56 2.79 -6.90
C TRP A 481 -20.35 2.46 -8.17
N GLU A 482 -21.07 3.41 -8.70
CA GLU A 482 -21.86 3.26 -9.91
C GLU A 482 -22.14 4.64 -10.51
N GLU A 483 -21.90 4.83 -11.82
CA GLU A 483 -22.20 6.06 -12.57
C GLU A 483 -21.61 7.34 -11.96
N GLY A 484 -20.42 7.26 -11.37
CA GLY A 484 -19.76 8.40 -10.74
C GLY A 484 -20.22 8.72 -9.32
N ASN A 485 -21.05 7.84 -8.71
CA ASN A 485 -21.59 8.04 -7.38
C ASN A 485 -21.07 6.99 -6.41
N LEU A 486 -20.54 7.43 -5.26
CA LEU A 486 -20.21 6.57 -4.14
C LEU A 486 -21.46 6.30 -3.29
N LYS A 487 -21.69 5.01 -2.95
CA LYS A 487 -22.78 4.52 -2.11
C LYS A 487 -22.17 3.72 -0.95
N ILE A 488 -21.51 4.43 -0.02
CA ILE A 488 -20.71 3.83 1.05
C ILE A 488 -21.30 4.14 2.44
N THR A 489 -21.11 3.21 3.36
CA THR A 489 -21.53 3.35 4.76
C THR A 489 -20.34 3.16 5.67
N SER A 490 -20.06 4.13 6.53
CA SER A 490 -18.98 4.04 7.53
C SER A 490 -19.17 2.81 8.43
N GLY A 491 -18.07 2.09 8.69
CA GLY A 491 -18.08 0.87 9.50
C GLY A 491 -18.56 -0.38 8.76
N SER A 492 -18.78 -0.32 7.44
CA SER A 492 -19.24 -1.48 6.66
C SER A 492 -18.11 -2.39 6.18
N GLY A 493 -16.85 -1.95 6.23
CA GLY A 493 -15.68 -2.76 5.92
C GLY A 493 -15.33 -3.74 7.05
N LYS A 494 -14.66 -4.83 6.69
CA LYS A 494 -14.29 -5.89 7.63
C LYS A 494 -12.78 -6.07 7.68
N TYR A 495 -12.26 -6.32 8.88
CA TYR A 495 -10.89 -6.77 9.05
C TYR A 495 -10.73 -8.20 8.55
N ILE A 496 -9.81 -8.42 7.64
CA ILE A 496 -9.50 -9.74 7.06
C ILE A 496 -8.25 -10.29 7.72
N LYS A 497 -8.41 -11.35 8.51
CA LYS A 497 -7.27 -12.10 9.05
C LYS A 497 -6.59 -12.86 7.93
N MET A 498 -5.27 -12.76 7.87
CA MET A 498 -4.41 -13.40 6.87
C MET A 498 -3.66 -14.56 7.52
N PRO A 499 -3.97 -15.82 7.17
CA PRO A 499 -3.30 -16.99 7.75
C PRO A 499 -1.81 -17.03 7.42
N PRO A 500 -0.94 -17.52 8.34
CA PRO A 500 0.47 -17.73 8.05
C PRO A 500 0.69 -18.91 7.07
N PHE A 501 1.95 -19.14 6.69
CA PHE A 501 2.39 -20.24 5.84
C PHE A 501 1.72 -20.24 4.45
N SER A 502 1.84 -19.12 3.72
CA SER A 502 1.47 -19.06 2.31
C SER A 502 2.36 -19.99 1.47
N TYR A 503 2.05 -20.17 0.18
CA TYR A 503 2.81 -21.01 -0.75
C TYR A 503 4.32 -20.69 -0.79
N LEU A 504 4.71 -19.49 -0.38
CA LEU A 504 6.12 -19.10 -0.30
C LEU A 504 6.91 -19.90 0.74
N PHE A 505 6.25 -20.55 1.68
CA PHE A 505 6.86 -21.37 2.72
C PHE A 505 6.94 -22.85 2.37
N ASP A 506 6.36 -23.28 1.24
CA ASP A 506 6.32 -24.69 0.85
C ASP A 506 7.73 -25.31 0.74
N GLY A 507 7.97 -26.39 1.49
CA GLY A 507 9.20 -27.16 1.47
C GLY A 507 10.43 -26.51 2.13
N ILE A 508 10.28 -25.37 2.84
CA ILE A 508 11.40 -24.73 3.58
C ILE A 508 11.98 -25.67 4.62
N ASP A 509 11.14 -26.30 5.46
CA ASP A 509 11.60 -27.20 6.52
C ASP A 509 12.44 -28.37 5.97
N LYS A 510 12.02 -28.91 4.82
CA LYS A 510 12.77 -29.99 4.14
C LYS A 510 14.12 -29.49 3.63
N ALA A 511 14.17 -28.30 3.06
CA ALA A 511 15.41 -27.69 2.57
C ALA A 511 16.37 -27.42 3.74
N ASP A 512 15.88 -26.90 4.86
CA ASP A 512 16.65 -26.66 6.07
C ASP A 512 17.19 -27.96 6.69
N ALA A 513 16.35 -28.99 6.79
CA ALA A 513 16.76 -30.30 7.29
C ALA A 513 17.88 -30.90 6.43
N ASN A 514 17.77 -30.82 5.10
CA ASN A 514 18.82 -31.28 4.19
C ASN A 514 20.12 -30.49 4.35
N TYR A 515 20.02 -29.18 4.47
CA TYR A 515 21.19 -28.31 4.70
C TYR A 515 21.88 -28.66 6.03
N LEU A 516 21.14 -28.74 7.13
CA LEU A 516 21.68 -29.10 8.45
C LEU A 516 22.31 -30.49 8.43
N ALA A 517 21.71 -31.49 7.79
CA ALA A 517 22.29 -32.83 7.64
C ALA A 517 23.63 -32.79 6.89
N SER A 518 23.79 -31.91 5.91
CA SER A 518 25.04 -31.75 5.17
C SER A 518 26.18 -31.18 6.01
N LEU A 519 25.86 -30.42 7.08
CA LEU A 519 26.84 -29.84 8.00
C LEU A 519 27.35 -30.81 9.07
N HIS A 520 26.68 -31.94 9.29
CA HIS A 520 27.03 -32.92 10.34
C HIS A 520 28.11 -33.91 9.94
N SER A 521 28.78 -33.76 8.82
CA SER A 521 29.92 -34.60 8.41
C SER A 521 31.18 -34.15 9.15
N PRO A 522 31.64 -34.90 10.18
CA PRO A 522 32.81 -34.49 10.94
C PRO A 522 34.09 -34.59 10.10
N VAL A 523 34.90 -33.56 10.14
CA VAL A 523 36.25 -33.61 9.58
C VAL A 523 37.22 -34.22 10.61
N HIS A 524 37.68 -35.43 10.35
CA HIS A 524 38.73 -36.06 11.17
C HIS A 524 40.07 -35.36 10.91
N ARG A 525 40.54 -34.60 11.88
CA ARG A 525 41.87 -33.98 11.84
C ARG A 525 42.87 -34.84 12.58
N THR A 526 43.95 -35.23 11.91
CA THR A 526 45.12 -35.82 12.61
C THR A 526 45.76 -34.74 13.46
N ALA A 527 46.02 -35.03 14.75
CA ALA A 527 46.79 -34.14 15.59
C ALA A 527 48.16 -33.92 14.95
N ALA A 528 48.59 -32.66 14.80
CA ALA A 528 49.96 -32.36 14.43
C ALA A 528 50.85 -32.92 15.56
N ALA A 529 51.78 -33.78 15.22
CA ALA A 529 52.83 -34.16 16.14
C ALA A 529 53.75 -32.93 16.30
N PHE A 530 53.70 -32.28 17.47
CA PHE A 530 54.63 -31.23 17.87
C PHE A 530 55.85 -31.87 18.50
#